data_e56c97192e0ac32ce05564e9b7caec78
#
_entry.id   e56c97192e0ac32ce05564e9b7caec78
#
_cell.length_a   1.000
_cell.length_b   1.000
_cell.length_c   1.000
_cell.angle_alpha   90.00
_cell.angle_beta   90.00
_cell.angle_gamma   90.00
#
_symmetry.space_group_name_H-M   'P 1'
#
loop_
_entity.id
_entity.type
_entity.pdbx_description
1 polymer ?
#
loop_
_entity_poly.entity_id
_entity_poly.type
_entity_poly.pdbx_seq_one_letter_code
_entity_poly.pdbx_strand_id
1 'polypeptide(L)'
;MHKSISNLNLIKEDLKTKINNYHNVKIIAVSKTFSIEAIMPLIENGHLDFGENKVQEAITKWAEVKLTKPNIKLHLIGKLQTNKVKLALKLFDFIHSVDSKKLAKKIADEELKQNKKTKIFLQVNIGDEEQKSGIKKDYLNDLYSYCKNLKLDVVGLMCIPPANNNSEIFFKEMALLTKKLDLEELSMGMSANYFEAAKNSSTYLRIGSNIFGKRS
;
A
#
# COMPACT_ATOMS: atom_id res chain seq x y z
N MET A 1 16.94 -5.04 -22.20
CA MET A 1 16.13 -4.42 -21.14
C MET A 1 15.84 -5.49 -20.09
N HIS A 2 16.00 -5.19 -18.79
CA HIS A 2 15.77 -6.16 -17.72
C HIS A 2 14.29 -6.60 -17.68
N LYS A 3 14.02 -7.88 -17.39
CA LYS A 3 12.66 -8.47 -17.45
C LYS A 3 11.64 -7.71 -16.57
N SER A 4 12.03 -7.27 -15.36
CA SER A 4 11.14 -6.52 -14.48
C SER A 4 10.72 -5.16 -15.08
N ILE A 5 11.61 -4.50 -15.82
CA ILE A 5 11.32 -3.24 -16.53
C ILE A 5 10.33 -3.48 -17.65
N SER A 6 10.58 -4.52 -18.49
CA SER A 6 9.67 -4.90 -19.58
C SER A 6 8.27 -5.21 -19.03
N ASN A 7 8.19 -6.00 -17.96
CA ASN A 7 6.94 -6.37 -17.33
C ASN A 7 6.18 -5.15 -16.77
N LEU A 8 6.89 -4.24 -16.07
CA LEU A 8 6.28 -3.01 -15.55
C LEU A 8 5.74 -2.13 -16.67
N ASN A 9 6.49 -1.99 -17.78
CA ASN A 9 6.06 -1.21 -18.94
C ASN A 9 4.81 -1.80 -19.60
N LEU A 10 4.74 -3.12 -19.75
CA LEU A 10 3.53 -3.80 -20.27
C LEU A 10 2.30 -3.51 -19.40
N ILE A 11 2.45 -3.56 -18.06
CA ILE A 11 1.35 -3.22 -17.14
C ILE A 11 0.94 -1.75 -17.30
N LYS A 12 1.89 -0.83 -17.41
CA LYS A 12 1.61 0.60 -17.60
C LYS A 12 0.87 0.86 -18.92
N GLU A 13 1.30 0.24 -20.02
CA GLU A 13 0.63 0.38 -21.31
C GLU A 13 -0.78 -0.23 -21.32
N ASP A 14 -0.96 -1.38 -20.68
CA ASP A 14 -2.28 -2.01 -20.53
C ASP A 14 -3.26 -1.11 -19.74
N LEU A 15 -2.78 -0.52 -18.65
CA LEU A 15 -3.58 0.44 -17.88
C LEU A 15 -3.89 1.70 -18.68
N LYS A 16 -2.89 2.28 -19.34
CA LYS A 16 -3.02 3.51 -20.14
C LYS A 16 -4.04 3.36 -21.26
N THR A 17 -4.07 2.22 -21.92
CA THR A 17 -4.97 1.96 -23.05
C THR A 17 -6.41 1.67 -22.63
N LYS A 18 -6.62 1.18 -21.40
CA LYS A 18 -7.92 0.64 -20.97
C LYS A 18 -8.57 1.39 -19.79
N ILE A 19 -7.87 2.32 -19.15
CA ILE A 19 -8.33 3.05 -17.96
C ILE A 19 -8.34 4.55 -18.25
N ASN A 20 -9.52 5.17 -18.21
CA ASN A 20 -9.69 6.59 -18.55
C ASN A 20 -8.87 7.55 -17.64
N ASN A 21 -8.75 7.23 -16.36
CA ASN A 21 -8.03 8.05 -15.36
C ASN A 21 -6.68 7.45 -14.97
N TYR A 22 -5.99 6.81 -15.91
CA TYR A 22 -4.69 6.14 -15.70
C TYR A 22 -3.65 7.04 -15.00
N HIS A 23 -3.64 8.34 -15.27
CA HIS A 23 -2.66 9.29 -14.68
C HIS A 23 -2.69 9.35 -13.15
N ASN A 24 -3.81 8.98 -12.53
CA ASN A 24 -3.97 8.93 -11.07
C ASN A 24 -3.53 7.60 -10.47
N VAL A 25 -3.20 6.59 -11.30
CA VAL A 25 -2.87 5.25 -10.84
C VAL A 25 -1.37 5.12 -10.61
N LYS A 26 -0.97 4.82 -9.37
CA LYS A 26 0.41 4.53 -8.96
C LYS A 26 0.58 3.02 -8.82
N ILE A 27 1.68 2.49 -9.33
CA ILE A 27 2.02 1.08 -9.19
C ILE A 27 3.05 0.93 -8.09
N ILE A 28 2.71 0.24 -7.02
CA ILE A 28 3.64 -0.19 -5.99
C ILE A 28 4.26 -1.50 -6.45
N ALA A 29 5.56 -1.49 -6.78
CA ALA A 29 6.32 -2.70 -7.07
C ALA A 29 6.56 -3.46 -5.76
N VAL A 30 5.83 -4.57 -5.55
CA VAL A 30 5.89 -5.36 -4.31
C VAL A 30 7.15 -6.20 -4.30
N SER A 31 8.17 -5.70 -3.62
CA SER A 31 9.55 -6.20 -3.61
C SER A 31 9.88 -7.13 -2.43
N LYS A 32 8.89 -7.46 -1.60
CA LYS A 32 9.06 -8.41 -0.49
C LYS A 32 9.68 -9.73 -0.99
N THR A 33 10.62 -10.28 -0.22
CA THR A 33 11.37 -11.53 -0.54
C THR A 33 12.37 -11.45 -1.69
N PHE A 34 12.38 -10.38 -2.49
CA PHE A 34 13.40 -10.16 -3.50
C PHE A 34 14.61 -9.42 -2.91
N SER A 35 15.81 -9.76 -3.38
CA SER A 35 17.04 -9.07 -3.00
C SER A 35 17.10 -7.67 -3.62
N ILE A 36 17.98 -6.81 -3.10
CA ILE A 36 18.12 -5.45 -3.63
C ILE A 36 18.65 -5.44 -5.06
N GLU A 37 19.51 -6.42 -5.42
CA GLU A 37 20.04 -6.57 -6.77
C GLU A 37 18.92 -6.85 -7.79
N ALA A 38 17.91 -7.64 -7.41
CA ALA A 38 16.75 -7.91 -8.27
C ALA A 38 15.83 -6.70 -8.45
N ILE A 39 15.86 -5.76 -7.50
CA ILE A 39 15.04 -4.54 -7.48
C ILE A 39 15.75 -3.38 -8.18
N MET A 40 17.08 -3.34 -8.11
CA MET A 40 17.92 -2.24 -8.60
C MET A 40 17.61 -1.82 -10.04
N PRO A 41 17.37 -2.73 -11.01
CA PRO A 41 17.01 -2.33 -12.37
C PRO A 41 15.77 -1.44 -12.46
N LEU A 42 14.76 -1.65 -11.60
CA LEU A 42 13.58 -0.78 -11.56
C LEU A 42 13.89 0.60 -10.98
N ILE A 43 14.72 0.64 -9.95
CA ILE A 43 15.17 1.90 -9.31
C ILE A 43 15.94 2.75 -10.33
N GLU A 44 16.89 2.14 -11.04
CA GLU A 44 17.70 2.79 -12.06
C GLU A 44 16.86 3.26 -13.27
N ASN A 45 15.78 2.53 -13.56
CA ASN A 45 14.81 2.94 -14.59
C ASN A 45 13.81 4.00 -14.10
N GLY A 46 14.00 4.56 -12.90
CA GLY A 46 13.22 5.68 -12.37
C GLY A 46 11.90 5.30 -11.69
N HIS A 47 11.68 4.01 -11.38
CA HIS A 47 10.52 3.62 -10.58
C HIS A 47 10.73 4.00 -9.10
N LEU A 48 9.70 4.59 -8.47
CA LEU A 48 9.86 5.20 -7.14
C LEU A 48 9.08 4.48 -6.04
N ASP A 49 7.99 3.79 -6.34
CA ASP A 49 7.06 3.26 -5.34
C ASP A 49 7.28 1.76 -5.12
N PHE A 50 7.80 1.38 -3.94
CA PHE A 50 8.10 -0.02 -3.60
C PHE A 50 7.36 -0.47 -2.34
N GLY A 51 6.91 -1.74 -2.34
CA GLY A 51 6.10 -2.29 -1.26
C GLY A 51 6.76 -3.44 -0.50
N GLU A 52 6.79 -3.35 0.83
CA GLU A 52 7.33 -4.36 1.72
C GLU A 52 6.29 -4.83 2.74
N ASN A 53 6.43 -6.07 3.19
CA ASN A 53 5.49 -6.65 4.16
C ASN A 53 6.01 -6.60 5.59
N LYS A 54 7.33 -6.67 5.78
CA LYS A 54 7.96 -6.82 7.10
C LYS A 54 8.94 -5.69 7.35
N VAL A 55 8.78 -5.00 8.47
CA VAL A 55 9.63 -3.86 8.85
C VAL A 55 11.10 -4.26 8.92
N GLN A 56 11.42 -5.39 9.54
CA GLN A 56 12.81 -5.81 9.74
C GLN A 56 13.51 -6.13 8.41
N GLU A 57 12.85 -6.87 7.53
CA GLU A 57 13.36 -7.17 6.18
C GLU A 57 13.59 -5.88 5.38
N ALA A 58 12.63 -4.95 5.46
CA ALA A 58 12.74 -3.68 4.77
C ALA A 58 13.92 -2.83 5.27
N ILE A 59 14.17 -2.79 6.58
CA ILE A 59 15.31 -2.03 7.13
C ILE A 59 16.62 -2.57 6.57
N THR A 60 16.84 -3.88 6.64
CA THR A 60 18.06 -4.51 6.13
C THR A 60 18.28 -4.23 4.64
N LYS A 61 17.20 -4.23 3.86
CA LYS A 61 17.22 -4.07 2.42
C LYS A 61 17.37 -2.61 1.97
N TRP A 62 16.65 -1.69 2.60
CA TRP A 62 16.40 -0.36 2.06
C TRP A 62 17.14 0.78 2.77
N ALA A 63 17.73 0.56 3.96
CA ALA A 63 18.32 1.63 4.75
C ALA A 63 19.41 2.39 3.96
N GLU A 64 20.36 1.69 3.35
CA GLU A 64 21.43 2.29 2.56
C GLU A 64 20.90 2.89 1.25
N VAL A 65 19.97 2.20 0.60
CA VAL A 65 19.37 2.68 -0.66
C VAL A 65 18.63 4.00 -0.45
N LYS A 66 17.88 4.15 0.63
CA LYS A 66 17.17 5.40 0.96
C LYS A 66 18.14 6.57 1.20
N LEU A 67 19.34 6.34 1.68
CA LEU A 67 20.35 7.39 1.85
C LEU A 67 20.85 7.94 0.50
N THR A 68 21.04 7.07 -0.49
CA THR A 68 21.53 7.44 -1.82
C THR A 68 20.42 7.81 -2.81
N LYS A 69 19.21 7.32 -2.58
CA LYS A 69 18.02 7.51 -3.43
C LYS A 69 16.83 8.03 -2.59
N PRO A 70 16.88 9.25 -2.04
CA PRO A 70 15.88 9.77 -1.10
C PRO A 70 14.47 9.90 -1.70
N ASN A 71 14.35 9.98 -3.02
CA ASN A 71 13.05 10.09 -3.72
C ASN A 71 12.26 8.78 -3.76
N ILE A 72 12.87 7.64 -3.44
CA ILE A 72 12.15 6.36 -3.35
C ILE A 72 11.11 6.45 -2.23
N LYS A 73 9.90 5.99 -2.52
CA LYS A 73 8.78 5.90 -1.58
C LYS A 73 8.58 4.46 -1.17
N LEU A 74 8.68 4.21 0.13
CA LEU A 74 8.47 2.88 0.69
C LEU A 74 7.10 2.78 1.33
N HIS A 75 6.37 1.74 0.93
CA HIS A 75 5.04 1.42 1.39
C HIS A 75 5.07 0.16 2.26
N LEU A 76 4.69 0.27 3.53
CA LEU A 76 4.42 -0.91 4.35
C LEU A 76 3.01 -1.41 4.04
N ILE A 77 2.93 -2.54 3.34
CA ILE A 77 1.68 -3.13 2.89
C ILE A 77 1.28 -4.40 3.67
N GLY A 78 2.16 -4.88 4.55
CA GLY A 78 1.89 -5.97 5.48
C GLY A 78 1.47 -5.47 6.86
N LYS A 79 0.99 -6.38 7.71
CA LYS A 79 0.53 -6.07 9.08
C LYS A 79 1.63 -5.42 9.91
N LEU A 80 1.34 -4.28 10.53
CA LEU A 80 2.25 -3.58 11.42
C LEU A 80 1.96 -3.92 12.89
N GLN A 81 2.93 -4.52 13.56
CA GLN A 81 2.89 -4.73 15.00
C GLN A 81 3.24 -3.44 15.75
N THR A 82 2.56 -3.15 16.87
CA THR A 82 2.76 -1.91 17.66
C THR A 82 4.19 -1.72 18.15
N ASN A 83 4.91 -2.80 18.50
CA ASN A 83 6.32 -2.75 18.93
C ASN A 83 7.30 -2.42 17.77
N LYS A 84 6.86 -2.49 16.52
CA LYS A 84 7.67 -2.16 15.33
C LYS A 84 7.39 -0.76 14.78
N VAL A 85 6.39 -0.04 15.30
CA VAL A 85 5.99 1.30 14.80
C VAL A 85 7.17 2.26 14.79
N LYS A 86 7.95 2.35 15.88
CA LYS A 86 9.13 3.23 15.96
C LYS A 86 10.10 3.03 14.79
N LEU A 87 10.35 1.78 14.43
CA LEU A 87 11.26 1.43 13.32
C LEU A 87 10.60 1.67 11.96
N ALA A 88 9.31 1.36 11.83
CA ALA A 88 8.57 1.58 10.60
C ALA A 88 8.56 3.06 10.20
N LEU A 89 8.28 3.97 11.13
CA LEU A 89 8.25 5.41 10.85
C LEU A 89 9.59 5.99 10.40
N LYS A 90 10.72 5.37 10.76
CA LYS A 90 12.03 5.82 10.29
C LYS A 90 12.24 5.57 8.80
N LEU A 91 11.64 4.51 8.26
CA LEU A 91 11.93 4.01 6.92
C LEU A 91 10.79 4.27 5.93
N PHE A 92 9.54 3.99 6.34
CA PHE A 92 8.39 4.01 5.44
C PHE A 92 7.80 5.42 5.29
N ASP A 93 7.39 5.73 4.07
CA ASP A 93 6.66 6.94 3.72
C ASP A 93 5.15 6.73 3.83
N PHE A 94 4.70 5.48 3.65
CA PHE A 94 3.29 5.07 3.69
C PHE A 94 3.10 3.80 4.54
N ILE A 95 2.02 3.76 5.33
CA ILE A 95 1.58 2.55 6.05
C ILE A 95 0.15 2.24 5.58
N HIS A 96 -0.04 1.06 4.96
CA HIS A 96 -1.33 0.67 4.38
C HIS A 96 -2.20 -0.21 5.29
N SER A 97 -1.72 -0.53 6.49
CA SER A 97 -2.30 -1.58 7.35
C SER A 97 -2.77 -1.08 8.72
N VAL A 98 -3.27 0.16 8.79
CA VAL A 98 -3.81 0.69 10.04
C VAL A 98 -5.25 0.21 10.22
N ASP A 99 -5.47 -0.67 11.20
CA ASP A 99 -6.74 -1.37 11.41
C ASP A 99 -7.32 -1.26 12.82
N SER A 100 -6.70 -0.46 13.71
CA SER A 100 -7.15 -0.36 15.10
C SER A 100 -6.73 0.96 15.75
N LYS A 101 -7.55 1.42 16.72
CA LYS A 101 -7.24 2.59 17.56
C LYS A 101 -5.91 2.45 18.30
N LYS A 102 -5.58 1.24 18.78
CA LYS A 102 -4.31 0.95 19.46
C LYS A 102 -3.12 1.22 18.54
N LEU A 103 -3.18 0.77 17.28
CA LEU A 103 -2.10 1.00 16.32
C LEU A 103 -2.05 2.48 15.92
N ALA A 104 -3.19 3.12 15.66
CA ALA A 104 -3.28 4.54 15.32
C ALA A 104 -2.69 5.42 16.44
N LYS A 105 -3.03 5.17 17.70
CA LYS A 105 -2.45 5.88 18.86
C LYS A 105 -0.93 5.71 18.92
N LYS A 106 -0.43 4.48 18.72
CA LYS A 106 1.01 4.22 18.74
C LYS A 106 1.74 4.94 17.60
N ILE A 107 1.15 5.03 16.41
CA ILE A 107 1.71 5.80 15.29
C ILE A 107 1.78 7.29 15.66
N ALA A 108 0.69 7.88 16.15
CA ALA A 108 0.65 9.28 16.53
C ALA A 108 1.70 9.64 17.61
N ASP A 109 1.84 8.80 18.63
CA ASP A 109 2.82 9.01 19.69
C ASP A 109 4.27 8.95 19.18
N GLU A 110 4.55 8.06 18.24
CA GLU A 110 5.89 7.93 17.65
C GLU A 110 6.17 9.03 16.60
N GLU A 111 5.16 9.50 15.85
CA GLU A 111 5.29 10.66 14.97
C GLU A 111 5.69 11.93 15.73
N LEU A 112 5.06 12.17 16.87
CA LEU A 112 5.40 13.29 17.76
C LEU A 112 6.84 13.19 18.25
N LYS A 113 7.28 12.00 18.71
CA LYS A 113 8.65 11.77 19.20
C LYS A 113 9.72 11.94 18.14
N GLN A 114 9.40 11.59 16.88
CA GLN A 114 10.34 11.63 15.77
C GLN A 114 10.23 12.91 14.94
N ASN A 115 9.28 13.80 15.26
CA ASN A 115 8.94 14.98 14.47
C ASN A 115 8.77 14.65 12.98
N LYS A 116 8.04 13.57 12.70
CA LYS A 116 7.83 13.05 11.34
C LYS A 116 6.34 12.78 11.12
N LYS A 117 5.86 13.02 9.89
CA LYS A 117 4.53 12.62 9.45
C LYS A 117 4.65 11.47 8.44
N THR A 118 3.74 10.51 8.55
CA THR A 118 3.68 9.34 7.67
C THR A 118 2.26 9.22 7.13
N LYS A 119 2.13 9.05 5.82
CA LYS A 119 0.82 8.85 5.20
C LYS A 119 0.26 7.48 5.55
N ILE A 120 -0.97 7.43 6.01
CA ILE A 120 -1.60 6.17 6.41
C ILE A 120 -2.86 5.87 5.60
N PHE A 121 -3.08 4.58 5.34
CA PHE A 121 -4.34 4.03 4.85
C PHE A 121 -5.00 3.23 5.96
N LEU A 122 -6.31 3.36 6.10
CA LEU A 122 -7.08 2.48 6.98
C LEU A 122 -7.38 1.17 6.23
N GLN A 123 -6.93 0.07 6.79
CA GLN A 123 -7.20 -1.26 6.23
C GLN A 123 -8.59 -1.73 6.62
N VAL A 124 -9.44 -1.99 5.63
CA VAL A 124 -10.81 -2.48 5.80
C VAL A 124 -10.87 -3.98 5.51
N ASN A 125 -11.46 -4.76 6.42
CA ASN A 125 -11.86 -6.15 6.18
C ASN A 125 -13.15 -6.18 5.37
N ILE A 126 -13.02 -5.96 4.06
CA ILE A 126 -14.17 -5.76 3.17
C ILE A 126 -15.01 -7.03 2.98
N GLY A 127 -14.40 -8.19 3.13
CA GLY A 127 -15.07 -9.50 3.02
C GLY A 127 -15.63 -10.04 4.34
N ASP A 128 -15.46 -9.31 5.42
CA ASP A 128 -15.87 -9.69 6.79
C ASP A 128 -15.37 -11.10 7.23
N GLU A 129 -14.15 -11.46 6.80
CA GLU A 129 -13.52 -12.75 7.12
C GLU A 129 -12.78 -12.64 8.45
N GLU A 130 -13.16 -13.42 9.47
CA GLU A 130 -12.63 -13.34 10.83
C GLU A 130 -11.10 -13.50 10.92
N GLN A 131 -10.49 -14.31 10.05
CA GLN A 131 -9.06 -14.58 10.01
C GLN A 131 -8.23 -13.48 9.33
N LYS A 132 -8.89 -12.51 8.67
CA LYS A 132 -8.19 -11.44 7.95
C LYS A 132 -8.02 -10.18 8.79
N SER A 133 -6.89 -9.49 8.56
CA SER A 133 -6.63 -8.17 9.12
C SER A 133 -7.53 -7.12 8.46
N GLY A 134 -7.76 -6.04 9.18
CA GLY A 134 -8.58 -4.92 8.75
C GLY A 134 -9.71 -4.65 9.74
N ILE A 135 -10.11 -3.39 9.83
CA ILE A 135 -11.26 -2.97 10.62
C ILE A 135 -12.56 -3.43 9.94
N LYS A 136 -13.55 -3.90 10.69
CA LYS A 136 -14.89 -4.17 10.16
C LYS A 136 -15.51 -2.85 9.67
N LYS A 137 -16.31 -2.91 8.62
CA LYS A 137 -16.94 -1.73 7.98
C LYS A 137 -17.72 -0.86 8.96
N ASP A 138 -18.43 -1.46 9.88
CA ASP A 138 -19.25 -0.75 10.87
C ASP A 138 -18.44 0.14 11.82
N TYR A 139 -17.18 -0.20 12.06
CA TYR A 139 -16.28 0.57 12.92
C TYR A 139 -15.34 1.51 12.15
N LEU A 140 -15.45 1.55 10.81
CA LEU A 140 -14.54 2.36 9.97
C LEU A 140 -14.65 3.85 10.28
N ASN A 141 -15.86 4.40 10.37
CA ASN A 141 -16.10 5.81 10.67
C ASN A 141 -15.51 6.21 12.03
N ASP A 142 -15.67 5.33 13.04
CA ASP A 142 -15.15 5.55 14.38
C ASP A 142 -13.61 5.54 14.40
N LEU A 143 -12.97 4.61 13.68
CA LEU A 143 -11.52 4.59 13.52
C LEU A 143 -11.01 5.82 12.76
N TYR A 144 -11.69 6.21 11.67
CA TYR A 144 -11.32 7.41 10.90
C TYR A 144 -11.38 8.67 11.76
N SER A 145 -12.49 8.90 12.46
CA SER A 145 -12.66 10.05 13.37
C SER A 145 -11.59 10.05 14.46
N TYR A 146 -11.27 8.89 15.01
CA TYR A 146 -10.20 8.75 16.01
C TYR A 146 -8.83 9.14 15.43
N CYS A 147 -8.49 8.70 14.22
CA CYS A 147 -7.25 9.07 13.54
C CYS A 147 -7.17 10.58 13.26
N LYS A 148 -8.28 11.20 12.84
CA LYS A 148 -8.36 12.67 12.61
C LYS A 148 -8.12 13.44 13.92
N ASN A 149 -8.71 13.01 15.03
CA ASN A 149 -8.50 13.63 16.35
C ASN A 149 -7.03 13.53 16.80
N LEU A 150 -6.33 12.47 16.41
CA LEU A 150 -4.89 12.31 16.63
C LEU A 150 -4.02 13.10 15.63
N LYS A 151 -4.64 13.82 14.67
CA LYS A 151 -3.95 14.56 13.60
C LYS A 151 -3.04 13.67 12.74
N LEU A 152 -3.43 12.41 12.53
CA LEU A 152 -2.77 11.51 11.60
C LEU A 152 -3.14 11.87 10.16
N ASP A 153 -2.18 11.71 9.25
CA ASP A 153 -2.37 11.94 7.81
C ASP A 153 -3.02 10.72 7.15
N VAL A 154 -4.35 10.59 7.31
CA VAL A 154 -5.16 9.53 6.67
C VAL A 154 -5.44 9.95 5.25
N VAL A 155 -4.72 9.34 4.30
CA VAL A 155 -4.85 9.66 2.87
C VAL A 155 -5.88 8.80 2.14
N GLY A 156 -6.24 7.64 2.67
CA GLY A 156 -7.15 6.74 1.97
C GLY A 156 -7.49 5.45 2.70
N LEU A 157 -8.14 4.55 1.96
CA LEU A 157 -8.49 3.20 2.41
C LEU A 157 -7.68 2.14 1.69
N MET A 158 -7.50 0.99 2.35
CA MET A 158 -6.88 -0.19 1.75
C MET A 158 -7.72 -1.44 2.01
N CYS A 159 -7.80 -2.34 1.04
CA CYS A 159 -8.35 -3.67 1.24
C CYS A 159 -7.57 -4.78 0.52
N ILE A 160 -7.79 -6.00 1.01
CA ILE A 160 -7.42 -7.25 0.33
C ILE A 160 -8.72 -8.08 0.27
N PRO A 161 -9.38 -8.16 -0.89
CA PRO A 161 -10.65 -8.87 -1.02
C PRO A 161 -10.46 -10.39 -0.82
N PRO A 162 -11.54 -11.14 -0.57
CA PRO A 162 -11.53 -12.59 -0.56
C PRO A 162 -10.99 -13.18 -1.87
N ALA A 163 -10.18 -14.25 -1.75
CA ALA A 163 -9.44 -14.80 -2.89
C ALA A 163 -10.33 -15.47 -3.94
N ASN A 164 -11.44 -16.07 -3.51
CA ASN A 164 -12.29 -16.92 -4.36
C ASN A 164 -13.59 -16.24 -4.81
N ASN A 165 -13.76 -14.94 -4.55
CA ASN A 165 -14.97 -14.20 -4.87
C ASN A 165 -14.69 -13.19 -6.00
N ASN A 166 -15.76 -12.75 -6.66
CA ASN A 166 -15.69 -11.65 -7.61
C ASN A 166 -15.17 -10.38 -6.91
N SER A 167 -13.89 -10.07 -7.10
CA SER A 167 -13.24 -8.94 -6.44
C SER A 167 -13.85 -7.58 -6.82
N GLU A 168 -14.52 -7.49 -7.97
CA GLU A 168 -15.13 -6.25 -8.46
C GLU A 168 -16.19 -5.69 -7.51
N ILE A 169 -17.00 -6.55 -6.90
CA ILE A 169 -18.03 -6.15 -5.93
C ILE A 169 -17.39 -5.44 -4.74
N PHE A 170 -16.33 -6.00 -4.20
CA PHE A 170 -15.59 -5.43 -3.07
C PHE A 170 -14.87 -4.12 -3.47
N PHE A 171 -14.36 -4.03 -4.69
CA PHE A 171 -13.72 -2.81 -5.17
C PHE A 171 -14.72 -1.66 -5.33
N LYS A 172 -15.93 -1.93 -5.85
CA LYS A 172 -17.01 -0.95 -5.91
C LYS A 172 -17.42 -0.46 -4.52
N GLU A 173 -17.56 -1.38 -3.57
CA GLU A 173 -17.89 -1.05 -2.18
C GLU A 173 -16.79 -0.18 -1.54
N MET A 174 -15.52 -0.52 -1.74
CA MET A 174 -14.39 0.27 -1.24
C MET A 174 -14.36 1.68 -1.83
N ALA A 175 -14.66 1.84 -3.12
CA ALA A 175 -14.74 3.16 -3.76
C ALA A 175 -15.85 4.01 -3.14
N LEU A 176 -17.01 3.42 -2.83
CA LEU A 176 -18.10 4.11 -2.14
C LEU A 176 -17.72 4.53 -0.71
N LEU A 177 -17.05 3.66 0.04
CA LEU A 177 -16.59 3.97 1.40
C LEU A 177 -15.54 5.09 1.39
N THR A 178 -14.61 5.08 0.46
CA THR A 178 -13.59 6.12 0.29
C THR A 178 -14.23 7.47 -0.01
N LYS A 179 -15.19 7.51 -0.94
CA LYS A 179 -15.95 8.72 -1.27
C LYS A 179 -16.76 9.23 -0.08
N LYS A 180 -17.40 8.34 0.69
CA LYS A 180 -18.19 8.70 1.89
C LYS A 180 -17.35 9.39 2.97
N LEU A 181 -16.07 9.04 3.08
CA LEU A 181 -15.13 9.65 4.02
C LEU A 181 -14.38 10.85 3.46
N ASP A 182 -14.70 11.29 2.24
CA ASP A 182 -14.02 12.37 1.53
C ASP A 182 -12.49 12.15 1.46
N LEU A 183 -12.10 10.90 1.10
CA LEU A 183 -10.72 10.49 0.93
C LEU A 183 -10.40 10.34 -0.56
N GLU A 184 -9.17 10.68 -0.94
CA GLU A 184 -8.74 10.68 -2.34
C GLU A 184 -8.07 9.39 -2.78
N GLU A 185 -7.39 8.69 -1.86
CA GLU A 185 -6.53 7.57 -2.21
C GLU A 185 -7.17 6.22 -1.86
N LEU A 186 -7.00 5.25 -2.75
CA LEU A 186 -7.55 3.90 -2.61
C LEU A 186 -6.52 2.86 -3.00
N SER A 187 -6.05 2.09 -2.02
CA SER A 187 -5.06 1.03 -2.22
C SER A 187 -5.75 -0.33 -2.30
N MET A 188 -5.93 -0.84 -3.51
CA MET A 188 -6.51 -2.16 -3.76
C MET A 188 -6.03 -2.70 -5.12
N GLY A 189 -6.22 -4.00 -5.37
CA GLY A 189 -5.73 -4.67 -6.57
C GLY A 189 -4.29 -5.18 -6.43
N MET A 190 -4.11 -6.43 -6.84
CA MET A 190 -2.84 -7.15 -6.85
C MET A 190 -2.63 -7.78 -8.23
N SER A 191 -1.56 -8.54 -8.43
CA SER A 191 -1.20 -9.15 -9.72
C SER A 191 -2.34 -9.88 -10.44
N ALA A 192 -3.29 -10.46 -9.71
CA ALA A 192 -4.41 -11.20 -10.29
C ALA A 192 -5.60 -10.33 -10.72
N ASN A 193 -5.78 -9.15 -10.11
CA ASN A 193 -7.00 -8.34 -10.25
C ASN A 193 -6.75 -6.82 -10.26
N TYR A 194 -5.51 -6.40 -10.60
CA TYR A 194 -5.15 -4.98 -10.65
C TYR A 194 -6.00 -4.19 -11.64
N PHE A 195 -6.40 -4.83 -12.74
CA PHE A 195 -7.17 -4.19 -13.79
C PHE A 195 -8.60 -3.86 -13.34
N GLU A 196 -9.27 -4.82 -12.69
CA GLU A 196 -10.59 -4.60 -12.08
C GLU A 196 -10.54 -3.54 -10.99
N ALA A 197 -9.48 -3.53 -10.19
CA ALA A 197 -9.27 -2.52 -9.17
C ALA A 197 -9.09 -1.12 -9.80
N ALA A 198 -8.30 -0.99 -10.86
CA ALA A 198 -8.11 0.28 -11.56
C ALA A 198 -9.42 0.81 -12.18
N LYS A 199 -10.26 -0.06 -12.76
CA LYS A 199 -11.60 0.30 -13.23
C LYS A 199 -12.52 0.83 -12.11
N ASN A 200 -12.28 0.40 -10.87
CA ASN A 200 -13.05 0.80 -9.70
C ASN A 200 -12.31 1.85 -8.85
N SER A 201 -11.59 2.77 -9.50
CA SER A 201 -10.97 3.95 -8.88
C SER A 201 -9.80 3.67 -7.93
N SER A 202 -9.12 2.51 -8.05
CA SER A 202 -7.89 2.30 -7.29
C SER A 202 -6.82 3.30 -7.72
N THR A 203 -6.21 3.99 -6.75
CA THR A 203 -5.10 4.92 -7.00
C THR A 203 -3.74 4.29 -6.72
N TYR A 204 -3.71 3.19 -5.94
CA TYR A 204 -2.49 2.40 -5.67
C TYR A 204 -2.72 0.92 -5.95
N LEU A 205 -2.03 0.40 -6.96
CA LEU A 205 -2.00 -1.03 -7.31
C LEU A 205 -0.75 -1.68 -6.71
N ARG A 206 -0.90 -2.82 -6.04
CA ARG A 206 0.20 -3.54 -5.38
C ARG A 206 0.59 -4.78 -6.18
N ILE A 207 1.54 -4.63 -7.10
CA ILE A 207 1.88 -5.65 -8.08
C ILE A 207 3.27 -6.24 -7.79
N GLY A 208 3.36 -7.54 -7.61
CA GLY A 208 4.60 -8.28 -7.32
C GLY A 208 4.95 -9.28 -8.42
N SER A 209 4.26 -10.42 -8.45
CA SER A 209 4.57 -11.53 -9.36
C SER A 209 4.54 -11.16 -10.85
N ASN A 210 3.68 -10.23 -11.26
CA ASN A 210 3.64 -9.77 -12.65
C ASN A 210 4.83 -8.88 -13.01
N ILE A 211 5.51 -8.28 -12.03
CA ILE A 211 6.73 -7.48 -12.25
C ILE A 211 7.98 -8.33 -12.12
N PHE A 212 8.15 -9.02 -11.00
CA PHE A 212 9.39 -9.72 -10.66
C PHE A 212 9.40 -11.20 -11.06
N GLY A 213 8.25 -11.78 -11.39
CA GLY A 213 8.10 -13.22 -11.63
C GLY A 213 7.65 -13.98 -10.37
N LYS A 214 7.57 -15.32 -10.52
CA LYS A 214 7.30 -16.22 -9.37
C LYS A 214 8.47 -16.16 -8.40
N ARG A 215 8.16 -16.27 -7.12
CA ARG A 215 9.17 -16.40 -6.05
C ARG A 215 9.90 -17.73 -6.22
N SER A 216 11.21 -17.70 -6.20
CA SER A 216 12.06 -18.89 -6.05
C SER A 216 11.99 -19.40 -4.62
#